data_9db718727e89a1e9196132cdc79da204
#
_entry.id   9db718727e89a1e9196132cdc79da204
#
_cell.length_a   1.000
_cell.length_b   1.000
_cell.length_c   1.000
_cell.angle_alpha   90.00
_cell.angle_beta   90.00
_cell.angle_gamma   90.00
#
_symmetry.space_group_name_H-M   'P 1'
#
loop_
_entity.id
_entity.type
_entity.pdbx_description
1 polymer ?
#
loop_
_entity_poly.entity_id
_entity_poly.type
_entity_poly.pdbx_seq_one_letter_code
_entity_poly.pdbx_strand_id
1 'polypeptide(L)'
;MLRLTLQLALFLGFLQGTANADACGNGGRCIVKDGYYLAALPSKWDGQSKLPLVVFFHGWNASPEGMFRNRAMVEGVTRRGAMFVAPYAQTGYWRQIGQGRAESGRDELAYIRAVMRDIKRRWPIDEQRTLASGFSRGASMVWNVACYAGDLFRGYVPIAGGFWNSTPATCPSGPVNMRHIHGTSDGVVAYGTIGVYNSMPIPEGLAVLRKVNACKLQATGMIRVGKRLRCEVWSDCGSTRQLQVCLHRGGHSIPAEWVGQGIDWLRQIAK
;
A
#
# COMPACT_ATOMS: atom_id res chain seq x y z
N MET A 1 -47.76 -61.80 20.12
CA MET A 1 -46.48 -61.19 20.48
C MET A 1 -46.03 -60.29 19.34
N LEU A 2 -46.30 -58.98 19.47
CA LEU A 2 -46.05 -58.00 18.46
C LEU A 2 -44.73 -57.28 18.80
N ARG A 3 -43.69 -57.41 17.97
CA ARG A 3 -42.39 -56.69 18.14
C ARG A 3 -42.48 -55.34 17.47
N LEU A 4 -42.43 -54.29 18.28
CA LEU A 4 -42.32 -52.90 17.83
C LEU A 4 -40.81 -52.59 17.64
N THR A 5 -40.40 -52.37 16.40
CA THR A 5 -39.05 -51.86 16.07
C THR A 5 -39.08 -50.34 16.05
N LEU A 6 -38.36 -49.74 17.00
CA LEU A 6 -38.16 -48.25 17.09
C LEU A 6 -37.04 -47.85 16.15
N GLN A 7 -37.34 -47.17 15.10
CA GLN A 7 -36.31 -46.52 14.24
C GLN A 7 -35.92 -45.15 14.79
N LEU A 8 -34.68 -45.04 15.23
CA LEU A 8 -34.09 -43.79 15.70
C LEU A 8 -33.57 -43.02 14.49
N ALA A 9 -34.25 -41.96 14.07
CA ALA A 9 -33.79 -41.05 13.03
C ALA A 9 -32.74 -40.06 13.62
N LEU A 10 -31.47 -40.23 13.24
CA LEU A 10 -30.43 -39.23 13.51
C LEU A 10 -30.63 -38.00 12.61
N PHE A 11 -31.10 -36.91 13.17
CA PHE A 11 -31.04 -35.59 12.52
C PHE A 11 -29.62 -35.05 12.65
N LEU A 12 -28.83 -35.17 11.58
CA LEU A 12 -27.60 -34.40 11.40
C LEU A 12 -27.97 -32.95 11.07
N GLY A 13 -28.03 -32.10 12.08
CA GLY A 13 -28.18 -30.68 11.93
C GLY A 13 -26.92 -30.10 11.28
N PHE A 14 -26.98 -29.74 10.00
CA PHE A 14 -25.98 -28.88 9.37
C PHE A 14 -26.10 -27.49 10.01
N LEU A 15 -25.17 -27.18 10.91
CA LEU A 15 -24.90 -25.81 11.35
C LEU A 15 -24.36 -25.04 10.15
N GLN A 16 -25.26 -24.41 9.39
CA GLN A 16 -24.88 -23.35 8.46
C GLN A 16 -24.38 -22.17 9.30
N GLY A 17 -23.08 -22.09 9.47
CA GLY A 17 -22.44 -20.92 10.02
C GLY A 17 -22.76 -19.72 9.12
N THR A 18 -23.60 -18.81 9.61
CA THR A 18 -23.80 -17.50 9.01
C THR A 18 -22.43 -16.83 8.97
N ALA A 19 -21.85 -16.66 7.78
CA ALA A 19 -20.64 -15.88 7.59
C ALA A 19 -20.97 -14.45 8.07
N ASN A 20 -20.44 -14.08 9.24
CA ASN A 20 -20.58 -12.73 9.76
C ASN A 20 -19.99 -11.77 8.73
N ALA A 21 -20.82 -10.88 8.17
CA ALA A 21 -20.40 -9.85 7.21
C ALA A 21 -19.30 -8.93 7.76
N ASP A 22 -19.11 -8.92 9.08
CA ASP A 22 -18.09 -8.14 9.81
C ASP A 22 -16.81 -8.93 10.13
N ALA A 23 -16.61 -10.11 9.55
CA ALA A 23 -15.41 -10.89 9.79
C ALA A 23 -14.19 -10.28 9.08
N CYS A 24 -13.03 -10.36 9.74
CA CYS A 24 -11.74 -9.99 9.13
C CYS A 24 -11.56 -10.66 7.75
N GLY A 25 -11.27 -9.89 6.72
CA GLY A 25 -11.16 -10.35 5.32
C GLY A 25 -12.40 -10.07 4.46
N ASN A 26 -13.55 -9.75 5.07
CA ASN A 26 -14.79 -9.39 4.38
C ASN A 26 -15.25 -7.95 4.69
N GLY A 27 -14.28 -7.03 4.88
CA GLY A 27 -14.56 -5.64 5.23
C GLY A 27 -14.68 -5.37 6.73
N GLY A 28 -14.71 -6.40 7.58
CA GLY A 28 -14.64 -6.27 9.03
C GLY A 28 -13.23 -5.98 9.53
N ARG A 29 -13.14 -5.50 10.79
CA ARG A 29 -11.86 -5.10 11.40
C ARG A 29 -10.99 -6.30 11.76
N CYS A 30 -9.78 -6.34 11.23
CA CYS A 30 -8.72 -7.26 11.62
C CYS A 30 -7.90 -6.59 12.72
N ILE A 31 -8.11 -6.97 13.97
CA ILE A 31 -7.47 -6.33 15.13
C ILE A 31 -6.02 -6.83 15.26
N VAL A 32 -5.10 -5.89 15.44
CA VAL A 32 -3.68 -6.11 15.72
C VAL A 32 -3.24 -5.22 16.89
N LYS A 33 -2.01 -5.41 17.35
CA LYS A 33 -1.44 -4.51 18.37
C LYS A 33 -1.45 -3.07 17.85
N ASP A 34 -1.93 -2.14 18.65
CA ASP A 34 -1.98 -0.70 18.43
C ASP A 34 -2.92 -0.25 17.29
N GLY A 35 -3.88 -1.11 16.87
CA GLY A 35 -4.86 -0.72 15.88
C GLY A 35 -5.57 -1.86 15.16
N TYR A 36 -6.01 -1.60 13.95
CA TYR A 36 -6.69 -2.57 13.10
C TYR A 36 -6.45 -2.24 11.62
N TYR A 37 -6.85 -3.14 10.76
CA TYR A 37 -6.93 -2.90 9.32
C TYR A 37 -8.22 -3.52 8.77
N LEU A 38 -8.65 -3.06 7.60
CA LEU A 38 -9.67 -3.72 6.79
C LEU A 38 -9.02 -4.44 5.62
N ALA A 39 -9.64 -5.54 5.20
CA ALA A 39 -9.15 -6.36 4.10
C ALA A 39 -10.28 -6.76 3.15
N ALA A 40 -10.02 -6.73 1.84
CA ALA A 40 -10.90 -7.26 0.80
C ALA A 40 -10.13 -8.28 -0.04
N LEU A 41 -10.68 -9.48 -0.09
CA LEU A 41 -10.16 -10.58 -0.91
C LEU A 41 -10.72 -10.53 -2.32
N PRO A 42 -10.00 -11.04 -3.34
CA PRO A 42 -10.57 -11.23 -4.67
C PRO A 42 -11.74 -12.21 -4.63
N SER A 43 -12.87 -11.87 -5.24
CA SER A 43 -14.09 -12.71 -5.22
C SER A 43 -13.91 -14.09 -5.87
N LYS A 44 -12.91 -14.25 -6.75
CA LYS A 44 -12.59 -15.50 -7.44
C LYS A 44 -11.38 -16.23 -6.84
N TRP A 45 -10.94 -15.84 -5.64
CA TRP A 45 -9.82 -16.52 -5.00
C TRP A 45 -10.27 -17.91 -4.48
N ASP A 46 -9.43 -18.91 -4.72
CA ASP A 46 -9.69 -20.32 -4.39
C ASP A 46 -9.46 -20.70 -2.92
N GLY A 47 -9.05 -19.73 -2.09
CA GLY A 47 -8.72 -19.95 -0.68
C GLY A 47 -7.32 -20.50 -0.42
N GLN A 48 -6.55 -20.86 -1.44
CA GLN A 48 -5.26 -21.57 -1.32
C GLN A 48 -4.11 -20.93 -2.08
N SER A 49 -4.35 -20.44 -3.30
CA SER A 49 -3.30 -19.85 -4.14
C SER A 49 -2.70 -18.60 -3.50
N LYS A 50 -1.39 -18.38 -3.72
CA LYS A 50 -0.70 -17.20 -3.18
C LYS A 50 -1.28 -15.91 -3.73
N LEU A 51 -1.64 -15.01 -2.82
CA LEU A 51 -2.27 -13.71 -3.10
C LEU A 51 -1.23 -12.59 -3.27
N PRO A 52 -1.23 -11.87 -4.39
CA PRO A 52 -0.65 -10.53 -4.43
C PRO A 52 -1.34 -9.62 -3.41
N LEU A 53 -0.60 -8.69 -2.83
CA LEU A 53 -1.09 -7.82 -1.77
C LEU A 53 -0.89 -6.35 -2.12
N VAL A 54 -1.91 -5.52 -1.89
CA VAL A 54 -1.80 -4.07 -1.82
C VAL A 54 -2.16 -3.60 -0.43
N VAL A 55 -1.24 -2.92 0.24
CA VAL A 55 -1.51 -2.16 1.48
C VAL A 55 -1.60 -0.68 1.10
N PHE A 56 -2.76 -0.09 1.31
CA PHE A 56 -3.05 1.29 0.93
C PHE A 56 -3.18 2.20 2.16
N PHE A 57 -2.26 3.16 2.27
CA PHE A 57 -2.24 4.17 3.31
C PHE A 57 -3.10 5.37 2.91
N HIS A 58 -4.17 5.63 3.65
CA HIS A 58 -5.11 6.71 3.35
C HIS A 58 -4.53 8.10 3.64
N GLY A 59 -5.13 9.15 3.05
CA GLY A 59 -4.75 10.55 3.28
C GLY A 59 -5.17 11.09 4.66
N TRP A 60 -4.87 12.38 4.88
CA TRP A 60 -5.27 13.11 6.08
C TRP A 60 -6.78 12.99 6.32
N ASN A 61 -7.17 12.80 7.57
CA ASN A 61 -8.55 12.74 8.05
C ASN A 61 -9.44 11.73 7.31
N ALA A 62 -8.83 10.73 6.68
CA ALA A 62 -9.51 9.59 6.11
C ALA A 62 -9.44 8.36 7.04
N SER A 63 -10.09 7.28 6.65
CA SER A 63 -10.11 6.04 7.45
C SER A 63 -10.14 4.81 6.55
N PRO A 64 -9.83 3.62 7.07
CA PRO A 64 -9.98 2.36 6.34
C PRO A 64 -11.38 2.17 5.78
N GLU A 65 -12.41 2.50 6.58
CA GLU A 65 -13.81 2.43 6.17
C GLU A 65 -14.12 3.38 5.00
N GLY A 66 -13.50 4.57 5.01
CA GLY A 66 -13.56 5.54 3.90
C GLY A 66 -12.98 4.96 2.61
N MET A 67 -11.84 4.27 2.70
CA MET A 67 -11.23 3.60 1.53
C MET A 67 -12.12 2.46 1.01
N PHE A 68 -12.76 1.71 1.88
CA PHE A 68 -13.67 0.63 1.49
C PHE A 68 -14.97 1.12 0.84
N ARG A 69 -15.42 2.33 1.15
CA ARG A 69 -16.52 3.00 0.42
C ARG A 69 -16.15 3.39 -1.01
N ASN A 70 -14.86 3.59 -1.30
CA ASN A 70 -14.37 3.81 -2.67
C ASN A 70 -14.28 2.46 -3.42
N ARG A 71 -15.43 1.95 -3.84
CA ARG A 71 -15.53 0.66 -4.55
C ARG A 71 -14.63 0.58 -5.77
N ALA A 72 -14.51 1.66 -6.54
CA ALA A 72 -13.67 1.68 -7.74
C ALA A 72 -12.19 1.37 -7.42
N MET A 73 -11.68 1.86 -6.30
CA MET A 73 -10.32 1.56 -5.86
C MET A 73 -10.18 0.11 -5.39
N VAL A 74 -11.06 -0.35 -4.50
CA VAL A 74 -11.03 -1.73 -3.97
C VAL A 74 -11.16 -2.74 -5.11
N GLU A 75 -12.19 -2.57 -5.98
CA GLU A 75 -12.41 -3.45 -7.12
C GLU A 75 -11.30 -3.34 -8.16
N GLY A 76 -10.71 -2.16 -8.34
CA GLY A 76 -9.55 -1.97 -9.23
C GLY A 76 -8.36 -2.85 -8.84
N VAL A 77 -8.21 -3.18 -7.57
CA VAL A 77 -7.19 -4.08 -7.05
C VAL A 77 -7.68 -5.54 -7.05
N THR A 78 -8.88 -5.80 -6.48
CA THR A 78 -9.37 -7.18 -6.30
C THR A 78 -9.70 -7.88 -7.60
N ARG A 79 -10.18 -7.17 -8.64
CA ARG A 79 -10.35 -7.73 -10.00
C ARG A 79 -9.04 -8.14 -10.67
N ARG A 80 -7.90 -7.61 -10.20
CA ARG A 80 -6.56 -8.05 -10.62
C ARG A 80 -6.05 -9.28 -9.84
N GLY A 81 -6.91 -9.89 -9.03
CA GLY A 81 -6.56 -11.04 -8.20
C GLY A 81 -5.65 -10.68 -7.01
N ALA A 82 -5.58 -9.43 -6.61
CA ALA A 82 -4.80 -8.98 -5.46
C ALA A 82 -5.72 -8.68 -4.26
N MET A 83 -5.24 -8.97 -3.05
CA MET A 83 -5.87 -8.56 -1.81
C MET A 83 -5.66 -7.06 -1.60
N PHE A 84 -6.72 -6.33 -1.24
CA PHE A 84 -6.65 -4.91 -0.85
C PHE A 84 -6.73 -4.78 0.67
N VAL A 85 -5.79 -4.06 1.25
CA VAL A 85 -5.73 -3.80 2.70
C VAL A 85 -5.62 -2.31 2.95
N ALA A 86 -6.42 -1.80 3.89
CA ALA A 86 -6.34 -0.43 4.38
C ALA A 86 -6.09 -0.45 5.90
N PRO A 87 -4.88 -0.13 6.38
CA PRO A 87 -4.58 -0.03 7.79
C PRO A 87 -5.09 1.29 8.39
N TYR A 88 -5.36 1.28 9.70
CA TYR A 88 -5.86 2.42 10.48
C TYR A 88 -4.73 3.37 10.87
N ALA A 89 -4.88 4.64 10.58
CA ALA A 89 -4.03 5.70 11.13
C ALA A 89 -4.62 6.20 12.46
N GLN A 90 -3.81 6.13 13.51
CA GLN A 90 -4.19 6.71 14.81
C GLN A 90 -4.39 8.22 14.65
N THR A 91 -5.45 8.79 15.23
CA THR A 91 -5.78 10.21 15.13
C THR A 91 -6.10 10.74 13.70
N GLY A 92 -6.39 9.84 12.73
CA GLY A 92 -6.76 10.23 11.36
C GLY A 92 -5.60 10.58 10.44
N TYR A 93 -4.35 10.49 10.90
CA TYR A 93 -3.16 10.71 10.07
C TYR A 93 -1.96 9.83 10.48
N TRP A 94 -1.06 9.61 9.52
CA TRP A 94 0.19 8.88 9.69
C TRP A 94 1.26 9.80 10.26
N ARG A 95 1.93 9.34 11.31
CA ARG A 95 3.09 10.04 11.86
C ARG A 95 4.28 9.88 10.92
N GLN A 96 5.10 10.92 10.84
CA GLN A 96 6.33 10.85 10.07
C GLN A 96 7.44 10.25 10.91
N ILE A 97 8.31 9.48 10.27
CA ILE A 97 9.41 8.74 10.90
C ILE A 97 10.72 9.51 10.69
N GLY A 98 11.63 9.45 11.65
CA GLY A 98 12.98 9.98 11.48
C GLY A 98 13.12 11.49 11.59
N GLN A 99 12.10 12.21 12.02
CA GLN A 99 12.09 13.69 12.01
C GLN A 99 12.33 14.36 13.37
N GLY A 100 13.24 13.83 14.18
CA GLY A 100 13.86 14.56 15.30
C GLY A 100 12.98 14.94 16.50
N ARG A 101 11.68 14.75 16.42
CA ARG A 101 10.75 14.79 17.54
C ARG A 101 10.10 13.44 17.68
N ALA A 102 10.38 12.74 18.77
CA ALA A 102 9.52 11.68 19.27
C ALA A 102 8.16 12.33 19.60
N GLU A 103 7.30 12.51 18.60
CA GLU A 103 5.90 12.79 18.86
C GLU A 103 5.40 11.62 19.71
N SER A 104 4.92 11.92 20.94
CA SER A 104 4.30 10.93 21.81
C SER A 104 3.20 10.20 21.05
N GLY A 105 3.24 8.89 20.95
CA GLY A 105 2.23 8.09 20.30
C GLY A 105 2.73 6.80 19.68
N ARG A 106 1.94 6.21 18.76
CA ARG A 106 2.21 4.91 18.15
C ARG A 106 3.48 4.91 17.31
N ASP A 107 4.31 3.86 17.50
CA ASP A 107 5.36 3.53 16.54
C ASP A 107 4.71 2.97 15.25
N GLU A 108 4.68 3.80 14.19
CA GLU A 108 4.04 3.45 12.93
C GLU A 108 4.72 2.26 12.23
N LEU A 109 6.05 2.14 12.31
CA LEU A 109 6.75 1.00 11.70
C LEU A 109 6.46 -0.30 12.45
N ALA A 110 6.46 -0.28 13.79
CA ALA A 110 6.10 -1.43 14.59
C ALA A 110 4.66 -1.89 14.31
N TYR A 111 3.73 -0.94 14.19
CA TYR A 111 2.34 -1.21 13.81
C TYR A 111 2.23 -1.82 12.41
N ILE A 112 2.86 -1.23 11.39
CA ILE A 112 2.82 -1.75 10.02
C ILE A 112 3.44 -3.15 9.95
N ARG A 113 4.54 -3.40 10.68
CA ARG A 113 5.11 -4.74 10.82
C ARG A 113 4.13 -5.71 11.49
N ALA A 114 3.35 -5.28 12.48
CA ALA A 114 2.32 -6.10 13.11
C ALA A 114 1.18 -6.43 12.12
N VAL A 115 0.72 -5.46 11.34
CA VAL A 115 -0.24 -5.65 10.25
C VAL A 115 0.26 -6.69 9.25
N MET A 116 1.49 -6.53 8.75
CA MET A 116 2.07 -7.45 7.76
C MET A 116 2.24 -8.88 8.31
N ARG A 117 2.65 -9.03 9.58
CA ARG A 117 2.73 -10.36 10.23
C ARG A 117 1.35 -11.02 10.34
N ASP A 118 0.33 -10.26 10.74
CA ASP A 118 -1.03 -10.80 10.87
C ASP A 118 -1.63 -11.21 9.51
N ILE A 119 -1.42 -10.39 8.47
CA ILE A 119 -1.82 -10.71 7.09
C ILE A 119 -1.17 -12.03 6.62
N LYS A 120 0.14 -12.16 6.76
CA LYS A 120 0.89 -13.36 6.34
C LYS A 120 0.52 -14.62 7.15
N ARG A 121 0.07 -14.45 8.38
CA ARG A 121 -0.44 -15.55 9.22
C ARG A 121 -1.82 -16.03 8.76
N ARG A 122 -2.68 -15.11 8.27
CA ARG A 122 -4.07 -15.41 7.87
C ARG A 122 -4.20 -15.90 6.44
N TRP A 123 -3.36 -15.40 5.54
CA TRP A 123 -3.48 -15.65 4.11
C TRP A 123 -2.13 -15.99 3.47
N PRO A 124 -2.11 -16.90 2.49
CA PRO A 124 -0.90 -17.23 1.74
C PRO A 124 -0.52 -16.07 0.81
N ILE A 125 0.30 -15.15 1.30
CA ILE A 125 0.73 -13.97 0.53
C ILE A 125 1.89 -14.33 -0.40
N ASP A 126 1.81 -13.83 -1.63
CA ASP A 126 2.94 -13.83 -2.56
C ASP A 126 3.89 -12.68 -2.23
N GLU A 127 4.97 -12.97 -1.56
CA GLU A 127 5.95 -11.98 -1.10
C GLU A 127 6.64 -11.23 -2.25
N GLN A 128 6.71 -11.82 -3.44
CA GLN A 128 7.24 -11.16 -4.64
C GLN A 128 6.23 -10.18 -5.27
N ARG A 129 4.98 -10.20 -4.82
CA ARG A 129 3.91 -9.33 -5.32
C ARG A 129 3.21 -8.58 -4.20
N THR A 130 4.00 -7.95 -3.31
CA THR A 130 3.51 -7.07 -2.24
C THR A 130 3.77 -5.60 -2.58
N LEU A 131 2.75 -4.78 -2.50
CA LEU A 131 2.77 -3.36 -2.85
C LEU A 131 2.32 -2.49 -1.68
N ALA A 132 3.14 -1.52 -1.29
CA ALA A 132 2.70 -0.39 -0.49
C ALA A 132 2.27 0.75 -1.42
N SER A 133 1.05 1.26 -1.27
CA SER A 133 0.56 2.44 -1.97
C SER A 133 -0.14 3.38 -0.99
N GLY A 134 -0.33 4.63 -1.39
CA GLY A 134 -1.02 5.59 -0.53
C GLY A 134 -1.16 6.94 -1.21
N PHE A 135 -2.00 7.79 -0.63
CA PHE A 135 -2.29 9.11 -1.15
C PHE A 135 -1.97 10.20 -0.12
N SER A 136 -1.41 11.34 -0.58
CA SER A 136 -1.18 12.52 0.25
C SER A 136 -0.35 12.16 1.51
N ARG A 137 -0.84 12.39 2.73
CA ARG A 137 -0.19 11.99 3.98
C ARG A 137 0.09 10.47 4.03
N GLY A 138 -0.78 9.65 3.44
CA GLY A 138 -0.55 8.20 3.29
C GLY A 138 0.58 7.87 2.32
N ALA A 139 0.73 8.65 1.23
CA ALA A 139 1.88 8.52 0.34
C ALA A 139 3.19 8.92 1.04
N SER A 140 3.15 9.92 1.91
CA SER A 140 4.29 10.26 2.77
C SER A 140 4.66 9.12 3.71
N MET A 141 3.67 8.37 4.22
CA MET A 141 3.94 7.15 4.96
C MET A 141 4.58 6.06 4.08
N VAL A 142 4.16 5.91 2.83
CA VAL A 142 4.81 5.00 1.87
C VAL A 142 6.29 5.35 1.66
N TRP A 143 6.64 6.65 1.55
CA TRP A 143 8.01 7.12 1.49
C TRP A 143 8.81 6.74 2.74
N ASN A 144 8.22 6.91 3.93
CA ASN A 144 8.86 6.53 5.19
C ASN A 144 9.07 5.01 5.30
N VAL A 145 8.05 4.20 4.95
CA VAL A 145 8.19 2.73 4.94
C VAL A 145 9.26 2.29 3.96
N ALA A 146 9.30 2.86 2.75
CA ALA A 146 10.34 2.56 1.77
C ALA A 146 11.75 2.89 2.27
N CYS A 147 11.90 3.99 3.02
CA CYS A 147 13.18 4.46 3.52
C CYS A 147 13.66 3.74 4.78
N TYR A 148 12.75 3.37 5.70
CA TYR A 148 13.11 2.84 7.02
C TYR A 148 12.70 1.37 7.25
N ALA A 149 11.88 0.79 6.37
CA ALA A 149 11.42 -0.60 6.42
C ALA A 149 11.19 -1.16 5.00
N GLY A 150 12.15 -0.92 4.09
CA GLY A 150 12.09 -1.30 2.68
C GLY A 150 12.05 -2.80 2.41
N ASP A 151 12.26 -3.63 3.45
CA ASP A 151 12.12 -5.07 3.44
C ASP A 151 10.65 -5.55 3.44
N LEU A 152 9.70 -4.70 3.83
CA LEU A 152 8.29 -5.09 4.03
C LEU A 152 7.53 -5.33 2.73
N PHE A 153 7.89 -4.64 1.66
CA PHE A 153 7.18 -4.72 0.38
C PHE A 153 8.14 -4.87 -0.80
N ARG A 154 7.67 -5.55 -1.84
CA ARG A 154 8.43 -5.70 -3.08
C ARG A 154 8.47 -4.41 -3.90
N GLY A 155 7.43 -3.58 -3.79
CA GLY A 155 7.33 -2.31 -4.49
C GLY A 155 6.54 -1.25 -3.74
N TYR A 156 6.79 0.01 -4.09
CA TYR A 156 6.24 1.20 -3.44
C TYR A 156 5.64 2.13 -4.49
N VAL A 157 4.36 2.51 -4.32
CA VAL A 157 3.66 3.44 -5.23
C VAL A 157 3.03 4.57 -4.41
N PRO A 158 3.84 5.55 -3.94
CA PRO A 158 3.33 6.77 -3.32
C PRO A 158 2.71 7.70 -4.37
N ILE A 159 1.53 8.26 -4.07
CA ILE A 159 0.77 9.15 -4.95
C ILE A 159 0.54 10.49 -4.24
N ALA A 160 1.08 11.57 -4.80
CA ALA A 160 0.94 12.95 -4.29
C ALA A 160 1.39 13.12 -2.82
N GLY A 161 2.57 12.62 -2.46
CA GLY A 161 3.17 12.76 -1.13
C GLY A 161 4.69 12.58 -1.17
N GLY A 162 5.39 13.04 -0.14
CA GLY A 162 6.84 12.99 -0.01
C GLY A 162 7.27 13.01 1.45
N PHE A 163 8.55 13.25 1.73
CA PHE A 163 9.02 13.49 3.09
C PHE A 163 8.48 14.81 3.65
N TRP A 164 8.45 14.95 4.97
CA TRP A 164 7.98 16.15 5.66
C TRP A 164 9.04 16.66 6.63
N ASN A 165 9.08 17.99 6.83
CA ASN A 165 10.00 18.75 7.68
C ASN A 165 11.48 18.62 7.30
N SER A 166 11.96 17.48 6.82
CA SER A 166 13.29 17.28 6.25
C SER A 166 13.32 16.07 5.32
N THR A 167 14.14 16.13 4.29
CA THR A 167 14.52 14.97 3.50
C THR A 167 15.66 14.23 4.23
N PRO A 168 15.57 12.91 4.44
CA PRO A 168 16.64 12.16 5.09
C PRO A 168 17.90 12.16 4.22
N ALA A 169 19.07 12.16 4.86
CA ALA A 169 20.35 12.11 4.14
C ALA A 169 20.58 10.79 3.39
N THR A 170 19.99 9.70 3.89
CA THR A 170 20.00 8.36 3.30
C THR A 170 18.80 7.55 3.76
N CYS A 171 18.53 6.42 3.10
CA CYS A 171 17.51 5.46 3.51
C CYS A 171 18.18 4.19 4.05
N PRO A 172 18.12 3.97 5.38
CA PRO A 172 18.87 2.87 6.03
C PRO A 172 18.38 1.48 5.64
N SER A 173 17.16 1.33 5.13
CA SER A 173 16.65 0.04 4.67
C SER A 173 17.25 -0.44 3.34
N GLY A 174 18.06 0.38 2.70
CA GLY A 174 18.69 0.04 1.42
C GLY A 174 17.78 0.25 0.19
N PRO A 175 18.15 -0.36 -0.94
CA PRO A 175 17.51 -0.13 -2.24
C PRO A 175 16.08 -0.67 -2.33
N VAL A 176 15.19 0.07 -2.99
CA VAL A 176 13.77 -0.30 -3.17
C VAL A 176 13.28 -0.09 -4.60
N ASN A 177 12.24 -0.81 -5.01
CA ASN A 177 11.49 -0.50 -6.23
C ASN A 177 10.43 0.55 -5.92
N MET A 178 10.46 1.71 -6.59
CA MET A 178 9.47 2.75 -6.39
C MET A 178 8.95 3.32 -7.71
N ARG A 179 7.64 3.48 -7.81
CA ARG A 179 6.96 4.29 -8.82
C ARG A 179 6.26 5.45 -8.12
N HIS A 180 6.86 6.62 -8.11
CA HIS A 180 6.24 7.83 -7.57
C HIS A 180 5.29 8.46 -8.59
N ILE A 181 4.07 8.82 -8.19
CA ILE A 181 3.09 9.50 -9.05
C ILE A 181 2.77 10.86 -8.46
N HIS A 182 2.82 11.93 -9.31
CA HIS A 182 2.60 13.30 -8.83
C HIS A 182 1.95 14.21 -9.87
N GLY A 183 1.14 15.17 -9.39
CA GLY A 183 0.57 16.23 -10.20
C GLY A 183 1.52 17.43 -10.33
N THR A 184 1.78 17.89 -11.55
CA THR A 184 2.64 19.07 -11.75
C THR A 184 2.01 20.39 -11.25
N SER A 185 0.70 20.39 -11.01
CA SER A 185 -0.05 21.52 -10.44
C SER A 185 -0.55 21.21 -9.01
N ASP A 186 0.14 20.31 -8.27
CA ASP A 186 -0.21 20.00 -6.88
C ASP A 186 0.14 21.19 -5.99
N GLY A 187 -0.90 21.87 -5.47
CA GLY A 187 -0.75 23.03 -4.58
C GLY A 187 -0.72 22.65 -3.09
N VAL A 188 -0.88 21.37 -2.73
CA VAL A 188 -0.86 20.88 -1.34
C VAL A 188 0.50 20.28 -1.01
N VAL A 189 0.90 19.26 -1.76
CA VAL A 189 2.25 18.69 -1.71
C VAL A 189 2.94 19.10 -3.00
N ALA A 190 3.62 20.26 -3.00
CA ALA A 190 4.23 20.79 -4.20
C ALA A 190 5.35 19.85 -4.71
N TYR A 191 5.39 19.62 -6.03
CA TYR A 191 6.39 18.71 -6.60
C TYR A 191 7.82 19.24 -6.44
N GLY A 192 8.06 20.50 -6.83
CA GLY A 192 9.41 21.07 -6.96
C GLY A 192 9.82 22.03 -5.85
N THR A 193 8.93 22.38 -4.93
CA THR A 193 9.16 23.33 -3.84
C THR A 193 8.67 22.78 -2.51
N ILE A 194 8.97 23.47 -1.40
CA ILE A 194 8.35 23.17 -0.12
C ILE A 194 6.84 23.44 -0.24
N GLY A 195 6.06 22.39 0.06
CA GLY A 195 4.61 22.46 0.03
C GLY A 195 4.00 22.89 1.37
N VAL A 196 2.67 22.88 1.41
CA VAL A 196 1.93 23.17 2.64
C VAL A 196 2.35 22.21 3.76
N TYR A 197 2.40 22.72 5.00
CA TYR A 197 2.83 21.94 6.18
C TYR A 197 4.26 21.40 6.13
N ASN A 198 5.19 22.04 5.42
CA ASN A 198 6.59 21.61 5.26
C ASN A 198 6.76 20.23 4.60
N SER A 199 5.92 19.88 3.63
CA SER A 199 6.25 18.75 2.74
C SER A 199 7.47 19.14 1.88
N MET A 200 8.46 18.24 1.85
CA MET A 200 9.72 18.49 1.16
C MET A 200 9.57 18.32 -0.35
N PRO A 201 10.37 19.02 -1.17
CA PRO A 201 10.37 18.85 -2.62
C PRO A 201 10.60 17.39 -3.01
N ILE A 202 9.75 16.86 -3.88
CA ILE A 202 9.84 15.45 -4.30
C ILE A 202 11.19 15.11 -4.96
N PRO A 203 11.78 15.99 -5.81
CA PRO A 203 13.11 15.72 -6.40
C PRO A 203 14.22 15.47 -5.38
N GLU A 204 14.16 16.07 -4.17
CA GLU A 204 15.14 15.81 -3.12
C GLU A 204 15.08 14.36 -2.61
N GLY A 205 13.87 13.87 -2.28
CA GLY A 205 13.67 12.48 -1.87
C GLY A 205 14.06 11.49 -2.97
N LEU A 206 13.75 11.82 -4.24
CA LEU A 206 14.15 11.01 -5.39
C LEU A 206 15.68 10.98 -5.57
N ALA A 207 16.39 12.07 -5.30
CA ALA A 207 17.85 12.10 -5.33
C ALA A 207 18.45 11.16 -4.28
N VAL A 208 17.90 11.12 -3.06
CA VAL A 208 18.30 10.16 -2.02
C VAL A 208 18.08 8.72 -2.50
N LEU A 209 16.89 8.39 -3.03
CA LEU A 209 16.62 7.03 -3.50
C LEU A 209 17.48 6.63 -4.70
N ARG A 210 17.75 7.55 -5.64
CA ARG A 210 18.68 7.26 -6.75
C ARG A 210 20.07 6.89 -6.24
N LYS A 211 20.58 7.64 -5.25
CA LYS A 211 21.88 7.36 -4.62
C LYS A 211 21.87 5.99 -3.92
N VAL A 212 20.85 5.71 -3.11
CA VAL A 212 20.70 4.43 -2.39
C VAL A 212 20.55 3.25 -3.36
N ASN A 213 19.81 3.42 -4.45
CA ASN A 213 19.63 2.40 -5.47
C ASN A 213 20.85 2.28 -6.43
N ALA A 214 21.87 3.14 -6.30
CA ALA A 214 23.00 3.23 -7.22
C ALA A 214 22.54 3.41 -8.69
N CYS A 215 21.53 4.25 -8.92
CA CYS A 215 21.05 4.59 -10.25
C CYS A 215 21.88 5.72 -10.88
N LYS A 216 21.99 5.74 -12.20
CA LYS A 216 22.56 6.86 -12.93
C LYS A 216 21.78 8.16 -12.70
N LEU A 217 22.43 9.31 -12.91
CA LEU A 217 21.78 10.61 -12.74
C LEU A 217 20.61 10.77 -13.73
N GLN A 218 20.80 10.36 -14.97
CA GLN A 218 19.82 10.46 -16.05
C GLN A 218 18.93 9.23 -16.09
N ALA A 219 17.64 9.45 -16.41
CA ALA A 219 16.70 8.36 -16.64
C ALA A 219 17.15 7.51 -17.85
N THR A 220 16.93 6.21 -17.78
CA THR A 220 17.23 5.28 -18.86
C THR A 220 16.17 5.27 -19.97
N GLY A 221 15.02 5.87 -19.71
CA GLY A 221 13.94 5.95 -20.69
C GLY A 221 12.70 6.68 -20.18
N MET A 222 11.75 6.84 -21.09
CA MET A 222 10.44 7.40 -20.80
C MET A 222 9.34 6.46 -21.27
N ILE A 223 8.30 6.29 -20.46
CA ILE A 223 7.11 5.49 -20.80
C ILE A 223 5.82 6.27 -20.55
N ARG A 224 4.73 5.82 -21.16
CA ARG A 224 3.37 6.25 -20.82
C ARG A 224 2.66 5.15 -20.04
N VAL A 225 1.96 5.51 -18.97
CA VAL A 225 1.13 4.60 -18.18
C VAL A 225 -0.31 5.10 -18.23
N GLY A 226 -1.17 4.30 -18.86
CA GLY A 226 -2.52 4.74 -19.19
C GLY A 226 -2.53 6.01 -20.05
N LYS A 227 -3.61 6.79 -19.93
CA LYS A 227 -3.78 8.02 -20.73
C LYS A 227 -3.13 9.26 -20.12
N ARG A 228 -2.83 9.26 -18.82
CA ARG A 228 -2.53 10.47 -18.05
C ARG A 228 -1.09 10.57 -17.56
N LEU A 229 -0.38 9.45 -17.36
CA LEU A 229 0.93 9.45 -16.74
C LEU A 229 2.04 9.39 -17.78
N ARG A 230 3.04 10.27 -17.62
CA ARG A 230 4.33 10.24 -18.31
C ARG A 230 5.39 9.95 -17.26
N CYS A 231 6.12 8.87 -17.44
CA CYS A 231 7.05 8.37 -16.44
C CYS A 231 8.47 8.37 -16.96
N GLU A 232 9.38 8.99 -16.23
CA GLU A 232 10.81 8.75 -16.34
C GLU A 232 11.14 7.44 -15.61
N VAL A 233 12.03 6.64 -16.17
CA VAL A 233 12.40 5.31 -15.68
C VAL A 233 13.90 5.22 -15.47
N TRP A 234 14.32 4.75 -14.30
CA TRP A 234 15.67 4.33 -13.99
C TRP A 234 15.66 2.81 -13.78
N SER A 235 16.07 2.06 -14.78
CA SER A 235 16.14 0.58 -14.75
C SER A 235 17.58 0.06 -14.68
N ASP A 236 18.56 0.91 -14.98
CA ASP A 236 19.98 0.60 -14.89
C ASP A 236 20.54 1.16 -13.57
N CYS A 237 20.15 0.49 -12.47
CA CYS A 237 20.62 0.80 -11.13
C CYS A 237 21.48 -0.36 -10.61
N GLY A 238 22.62 -0.06 -9.99
CA GLY A 238 23.56 -1.07 -9.48
C GLY A 238 22.93 -2.05 -8.46
N SER A 239 21.82 -1.66 -7.84
CA SER A 239 21.04 -2.49 -6.90
C SER A 239 20.06 -3.45 -7.56
N THR A 240 19.93 -3.49 -8.87
CA THR A 240 18.86 -4.22 -9.60
C THR A 240 17.43 -3.75 -9.27
N ARG A 241 17.28 -2.63 -8.57
CA ARG A 241 15.99 -2.00 -8.28
C ARG A 241 15.65 -0.95 -9.32
N GLN A 242 14.35 -0.70 -9.51
CA GLN A 242 13.86 0.26 -10.48
C GLN A 242 13.21 1.45 -9.77
N LEU A 243 13.50 2.66 -10.27
CA LEU A 243 12.77 3.87 -9.91
C LEU A 243 11.98 4.38 -11.11
N GLN A 244 10.78 4.87 -10.85
CA GLN A 244 9.94 5.55 -11.83
C GLN A 244 9.34 6.81 -11.21
N VAL A 245 9.32 7.90 -11.98
CA VAL A 245 8.66 9.16 -11.62
C VAL A 245 7.63 9.47 -12.68
N CYS A 246 6.37 9.34 -12.31
CA CYS A 246 5.22 9.49 -13.20
C CYS A 246 4.50 10.80 -12.92
N LEU A 247 4.52 11.71 -13.87
CA LEU A 247 3.89 13.02 -13.75
C LEU A 247 2.59 13.11 -14.58
N HIS A 248 1.63 13.89 -14.06
CA HIS A 248 0.41 14.29 -14.76
C HIS A 248 0.17 15.79 -14.58
N ARG A 249 -0.62 16.40 -15.49
CA ARG A 249 -0.92 17.84 -15.47
C ARG A 249 -1.95 18.26 -14.41
N GLY A 250 -2.42 17.35 -13.54
CA GLY A 250 -3.42 17.66 -12.51
C GLY A 250 -2.80 18.18 -11.21
N GLY A 251 -3.69 18.50 -10.27
CA GLY A 251 -3.37 18.90 -8.89
C GLY A 251 -3.31 17.71 -7.94
N HIS A 252 -3.62 17.98 -6.65
CA HIS A 252 -3.62 17.00 -5.57
C HIS A 252 -4.78 16.01 -5.67
N SER A 253 -4.59 14.90 -6.38
CA SER A 253 -5.67 13.95 -6.68
C SER A 253 -5.17 12.51 -6.85
N ILE A 254 -6.09 11.55 -6.68
CA ILE A 254 -5.85 10.13 -6.88
C ILE A 254 -7.00 9.49 -7.67
N PRO A 255 -6.90 9.32 -8.98
CA PRO A 255 -7.76 8.41 -9.72
C PRO A 255 -7.61 6.96 -9.23
N ALA A 256 -8.72 6.27 -9.03
CA ALA A 256 -8.75 4.93 -8.44
C ALA A 256 -7.92 3.89 -9.24
N GLU A 257 -7.83 4.07 -10.57
CA GLU A 257 -7.08 3.17 -11.45
C GLU A 257 -5.57 3.12 -11.18
N TRP A 258 -4.99 4.18 -10.60
CA TRP A 258 -3.53 4.22 -10.39
C TRP A 258 -3.02 3.19 -9.37
N VAL A 259 -3.84 2.87 -8.37
CA VAL A 259 -3.50 1.83 -7.40
C VAL A 259 -3.45 0.45 -8.08
N GLY A 260 -4.46 0.15 -8.91
CA GLY A 260 -4.47 -1.07 -9.72
C GLY A 260 -3.32 -1.15 -10.72
N GLN A 261 -2.98 -0.02 -11.38
CA GLN A 261 -1.81 0.06 -12.27
C GLN A 261 -0.47 -0.17 -11.53
N GLY A 262 -0.43 0.09 -10.22
CA GLY A 262 0.71 -0.26 -9.37
C GLY A 262 0.95 -1.78 -9.30
N ILE A 263 -0.11 -2.58 -9.22
CA ILE A 263 -0.02 -4.05 -9.28
C ILE A 263 0.45 -4.52 -10.66
N ASP A 264 -0.05 -3.91 -11.73
CA ASP A 264 0.38 -4.25 -13.09
C ASP A 264 1.87 -3.96 -13.29
N TRP A 265 2.36 -2.84 -12.76
CA TRP A 265 3.79 -2.51 -12.75
C TRP A 265 4.61 -3.52 -11.93
N LEU A 266 4.13 -3.87 -10.73
CA LEU A 266 4.84 -4.81 -9.86
C LEU A 266 5.05 -6.16 -10.52
N ARG A 267 4.07 -6.65 -11.31
CA ARG A 267 4.20 -7.87 -12.10
C ARG A 267 5.29 -7.79 -13.18
N GLN A 268 5.58 -6.60 -13.69
CA GLN A 268 6.62 -6.39 -14.71
C GLN A 268 8.02 -6.45 -14.11
N ILE A 269 8.21 -5.94 -12.88
CA ILE A 269 9.52 -5.90 -12.21
C ILE A 269 9.79 -7.14 -11.35
N ALA A 270 8.81 -8.01 -11.13
CA ALA A 270 8.96 -9.26 -10.38
C ALA A 270 9.44 -10.43 -11.27
N LYS A 271 9.63 -10.17 -12.56
CA LYS A 271 10.23 -11.11 -13.52
C LYS A 271 11.74 -10.97 -13.46
#